data_4ddb760fca1ffe0f47710bbaae862235
#
_entry.id   4ddb760fca1ffe0f47710bbaae862235
#
_cell.length_a   1.000
_cell.length_b   1.000
_cell.length_c   1.000
_cell.angle_alpha   90.00
_cell.angle_beta   90.00
_cell.angle_gamma   90.00
#
_symmetry.space_group_name_H-M   'P 1'
#
loop_
_entity.id
_entity.type
_entity.pdbx_description
1 polymer ?
#
loop_
_entity_poly.entity_id
_entity_poly.type
_entity_poly.pdbx_seq_one_letter_code
_entity_poly.pdbx_strand_id
1 'polypeptide(L)'
;MSNYRRAHTPDASYFFTVVSHARKPIFLEERIRQALREAITSTRNHYPFIIDTWVLLPDHMHCIWTLPNDDHHFSKRWSMIKRQVSQACAGNVPPHHLSSSRDKRRESNLWQRRFWEHQIRDEDDFQRHVDYIHWNP
;
A
#
# COMPACT_ATOMS: atom_id res chain seq x y z
N MET A 1 29.36 -6.56 7.39
CA MET A 1 28.24 -7.00 8.18
C MET A 1 27.02 -6.18 7.85
N SER A 2 25.93 -6.80 7.91
CA SER A 2 24.72 -6.10 7.65
C SER A 2 24.43 -5.09 8.75
N ASN A 3 24.06 -3.89 8.33
CA ASN A 3 23.60 -2.89 9.27
C ASN A 3 22.09 -2.88 9.37
N TYR A 4 21.48 -3.81 8.69
CA TYR A 4 20.05 -3.95 8.77
C TYR A 4 19.71 -4.66 10.07
N ARG A 5 19.04 -3.97 10.95
CA ARG A 5 18.97 -4.39 12.36
C ARG A 5 17.67 -5.02 12.76
N ARG A 6 16.97 -5.67 11.84
CA ARG A 6 15.67 -6.24 12.21
C ARG A 6 15.76 -7.24 13.35
N ALA A 7 16.85 -8.00 13.41
CA ALA A 7 17.03 -8.96 14.50
C ALA A 7 17.27 -8.28 15.83
N HIS A 8 17.77 -7.05 15.81
CA HIS A 8 18.16 -6.35 17.04
C HIS A 8 17.27 -5.16 17.35
N THR A 9 16.43 -4.76 16.43
CA THR A 9 15.50 -3.68 16.69
C THR A 9 14.09 -4.23 16.59
N PRO A 10 13.19 -3.67 17.36
CA PRO A 10 11.80 -4.08 17.27
C PRO A 10 11.12 -3.61 15.99
N ASP A 11 11.70 -2.66 15.28
CA ASP A 11 11.13 -2.16 14.05
C ASP A 11 11.25 -3.21 12.95
N ALA A 12 10.16 -3.47 12.26
CA ALA A 12 10.14 -4.46 11.19
C ALA A 12 9.83 -3.79 9.87
N SER A 13 10.46 -4.30 8.83
CA SER A 13 10.21 -3.83 7.46
C SER A 13 9.48 -4.89 6.67
N TYR A 14 8.61 -4.45 5.80
CA TYR A 14 7.77 -5.31 4.99
C TYR A 14 7.77 -4.83 3.55
N PHE A 15 7.83 -5.78 2.64
CA PHE A 15 7.63 -5.52 1.22
C PHE A 15 6.19 -5.85 0.88
N PHE A 16 5.54 -4.96 0.11
CA PHE A 16 4.15 -5.14 -0.27
C PHE A 16 3.97 -5.05 -1.78
N THR A 17 3.03 -5.84 -2.28
CA THR A 17 2.51 -5.67 -3.63
C THR A 17 1.01 -5.48 -3.51
N VAL A 18 0.52 -4.37 -4.02
CA VAL A 18 -0.90 -4.03 -3.97
C VAL A 18 -1.39 -3.87 -5.39
N VAL A 19 -2.46 -4.58 -5.73
CA VAL A 19 -2.95 -4.68 -7.11
C VAL A 19 -4.33 -4.07 -7.20
N SER A 20 -4.60 -3.42 -8.33
CA SER A 20 -5.93 -2.86 -8.60
C SER A 20 -6.91 -3.98 -8.94
N HIS A 21 -8.20 -3.69 -8.76
CA HIS A 21 -9.26 -4.64 -9.09
C HIS A 21 -9.24 -4.93 -10.58
N ALA A 22 -9.24 -6.22 -10.92
CA ALA A 22 -9.21 -6.70 -12.30
C ALA A 22 -8.02 -6.11 -13.08
N ARG A 23 -6.97 -5.72 -12.37
CA ARG A 23 -5.75 -5.15 -12.93
C ARG A 23 -6.01 -3.96 -13.84
N LYS A 24 -7.01 -3.17 -13.51
CA LYS A 24 -7.28 -1.95 -14.24
C LYS A 24 -6.16 -0.94 -14.01
N PRO A 25 -5.76 -0.19 -15.04
CA PRO A 25 -4.61 0.72 -14.92
C PRO A 25 -4.98 2.03 -14.22
N ILE A 26 -5.48 1.95 -13.00
CA ILE A 26 -5.98 3.11 -12.27
C ILE A 26 -4.87 4.09 -11.90
N PHE A 27 -3.64 3.60 -11.73
CA PHE A 27 -2.54 4.47 -11.32
C PHE A 27 -2.03 5.37 -12.44
N LEU A 28 -2.55 5.22 -13.64
CA LEU A 28 -2.30 6.18 -14.71
C LEU A 28 -3.11 7.46 -14.52
N GLU A 29 -4.15 7.42 -13.71
CA GLU A 29 -5.00 8.59 -13.49
C GLU A 29 -4.42 9.47 -12.41
N GLU A 30 -4.29 10.77 -12.72
CA GLU A 30 -3.70 11.70 -11.78
C GLU A 30 -4.51 11.81 -10.50
N ARG A 31 -5.84 11.78 -10.60
CA ARG A 31 -6.67 11.91 -9.40
C ARG A 31 -6.47 10.72 -8.45
N ILE A 32 -6.21 9.53 -8.99
CA ILE A 32 -5.93 8.36 -8.15
C ILE A 32 -4.58 8.53 -7.47
N ARG A 33 -3.57 8.96 -8.21
CA ARG A 33 -2.25 9.18 -7.63
C ARG A 33 -2.28 10.25 -6.54
N GLN A 34 -3.04 11.32 -6.79
CA GLN A 34 -3.18 12.39 -5.80
C GLN A 34 -3.89 11.88 -4.55
N ALA A 35 -5.00 11.15 -4.74
CA ALA A 35 -5.74 10.59 -3.62
C ALA A 35 -4.86 9.64 -2.81
N LEU A 36 -4.02 8.87 -3.50
CA LEU A 36 -3.12 7.93 -2.83
C LEU A 36 -2.09 8.68 -1.98
N ARG A 37 -1.49 9.74 -2.52
CA ARG A 37 -0.53 10.53 -1.75
C ARG A 37 -1.17 11.12 -0.50
N GLU A 38 -2.38 11.63 -0.65
CA GLU A 38 -3.09 12.24 0.48
C GLU A 38 -3.49 11.19 1.51
N ALA A 39 -3.91 10.02 1.05
CA ALA A 39 -4.28 8.94 1.94
C ALA A 39 -3.07 8.43 2.73
N ILE A 40 -1.93 8.32 2.08
CA ILE A 40 -0.70 7.90 2.73
C ILE A 40 -0.28 8.92 3.79
N THR A 41 -0.33 10.21 3.46
CA THR A 41 0.01 11.26 4.42
C THR A 41 -0.91 11.23 5.61
N SER A 42 -2.21 11.12 5.37
CA SER A 42 -3.21 11.08 6.45
C SER A 42 -3.00 9.87 7.34
N THR A 43 -2.77 8.71 6.73
CA THR A 43 -2.59 7.48 7.48
C THR A 43 -1.33 7.55 8.34
N ARG A 44 -0.24 8.11 7.80
CA ARG A 44 1.00 8.24 8.56
C ARG A 44 0.87 9.21 9.72
N ASN A 45 -0.01 10.20 9.62
CA ASN A 45 -0.26 11.11 10.72
C ASN A 45 -0.93 10.42 11.89
N HIS A 46 -1.75 9.43 11.62
CA HIS A 46 -2.45 8.68 12.67
C HIS A 46 -1.68 7.45 13.13
N TYR A 47 -1.04 6.78 12.20
CA TYR A 47 -0.30 5.54 12.47
C TYR A 47 1.05 5.64 11.76
N PRO A 48 2.04 6.24 12.41
CA PRO A 48 3.33 6.51 11.77
C PRO A 48 4.02 5.27 11.22
N PHE A 49 4.66 5.43 10.10
CA PHE A 49 5.53 4.41 9.52
C PHE A 49 6.45 5.09 8.52
N ILE A 50 7.53 4.41 8.18
CA ILE A 50 8.51 4.91 7.22
C ILE A 50 8.28 4.21 5.89
N ILE A 51 8.30 4.98 4.81
CA ILE A 51 8.29 4.41 3.47
C ILE A 51 9.72 4.42 2.99
N ASP A 52 10.32 3.25 2.92
CA ASP A 52 11.71 3.13 2.52
C ASP A 52 11.87 3.32 1.01
N THR A 53 10.96 2.77 0.25
CA THR A 53 10.96 2.94 -1.20
C THR A 53 9.61 2.49 -1.74
N TRP A 54 9.25 2.96 -2.94
CA TRP A 54 8.03 2.53 -3.60
C TRP A 54 8.06 2.85 -5.07
N VAL A 55 7.23 2.14 -5.83
CA VAL A 55 7.03 2.38 -7.24
C VAL A 55 5.57 2.15 -7.60
N LEU A 56 5.03 3.02 -8.44
CA LEU A 56 3.69 2.86 -9.00
C LEU A 56 3.81 2.37 -10.42
N LEU A 57 3.14 1.27 -10.70
CA LEU A 57 2.97 0.76 -12.04
C LEU A 57 1.51 0.95 -12.43
N PRO A 58 1.13 0.81 -13.69
CA PRO A 58 -0.25 1.18 -14.08
C PRO A 58 -1.34 0.47 -13.26
N ASP A 59 -1.14 -0.78 -12.92
CA ASP A 59 -2.18 -1.59 -12.27
C ASP A 59 -1.76 -2.17 -10.92
N HIS A 60 -0.58 -1.79 -10.41
CA HIS A 60 -0.14 -2.26 -9.10
C HIS A 60 0.98 -1.38 -8.59
N MET A 61 1.32 -1.58 -7.32
CA MET A 61 2.47 -0.89 -6.74
C MET A 61 3.23 -1.83 -5.84
N HIS A 62 4.52 -1.53 -5.71
CA HIS A 62 5.39 -2.20 -4.75
C HIS A 62 5.94 -1.16 -3.82
N CYS A 63 6.11 -1.53 -2.57
CA CYS A 63 6.75 -0.63 -1.61
C CYS A 63 7.33 -1.41 -0.45
N ILE A 64 8.23 -0.73 0.27
CA ILE A 64 8.79 -1.27 1.50
C ILE A 64 8.48 -0.25 2.59
N TRP A 65 7.88 -0.71 3.67
CA TRP A 65 7.57 0.10 4.85
C TRP A 65 8.34 -0.44 6.04
N THR A 66 8.72 0.46 6.94
CA THR A 66 9.23 0.08 8.26
C THR A 66 8.25 0.59 9.29
N LEU A 67 7.75 -0.30 10.10
CA LEU A 67 6.79 0.03 11.15
C LEU A 67 7.51 0.27 12.47
N PRO A 68 6.91 1.07 13.36
CA PRO A 68 7.53 1.34 14.66
C PRO A 68 7.66 0.11 15.53
N ASN A 69 8.37 0.27 16.62
CA ASN A 69 8.62 -0.75 17.61
C ASN A 69 7.34 -1.51 17.99
N ASP A 70 7.39 -2.82 17.85
CA ASP A 70 6.31 -3.73 18.24
C ASP A 70 4.98 -3.49 17.52
N ASP A 71 5.00 -2.74 16.43
CA ASP A 71 3.81 -2.47 15.65
C ASP A 71 3.83 -3.35 14.41
N HIS A 72 2.82 -4.21 14.29
CA HIS A 72 2.70 -5.12 13.15
C HIS A 72 1.41 -4.86 12.38
N HIS A 73 0.82 -3.69 12.57
CA HIS A 73 -0.51 -3.41 12.02
C HIS A 73 -0.46 -2.82 10.62
N PHE A 74 0.21 -3.52 9.70
CA PHE A 74 0.26 -3.06 8.32
C PHE A 74 -1.10 -3.21 7.63
N SER A 75 -1.86 -4.25 7.98
CA SER A 75 -3.18 -4.44 7.36
C SER A 75 -4.11 -3.29 7.68
N LYS A 76 -4.07 -2.78 8.91
CA LYS A 76 -4.88 -1.64 9.31
C LYS A 76 -4.51 -0.40 8.49
N ARG A 77 -3.23 -0.17 8.31
CA ARG A 77 -2.75 0.96 7.53
C ARG A 77 -3.19 0.86 6.07
N TRP A 78 -3.05 -0.33 5.48
CA TRP A 78 -3.50 -0.53 4.11
C TRP A 78 -5.00 -0.36 3.98
N SER A 79 -5.77 -0.85 4.96
CA SER A 79 -7.22 -0.65 4.93
C SER A 79 -7.58 0.83 4.95
N MET A 80 -6.90 1.61 5.77
CA MET A 80 -7.15 3.05 5.84
C MET A 80 -6.79 3.74 4.54
N ILE A 81 -5.64 3.39 3.96
CA ILE A 81 -5.21 4.00 2.71
C ILE A 81 -6.20 3.67 1.60
N LYS A 82 -6.52 2.39 1.45
CA LYS A 82 -7.42 1.96 0.39
C LYS A 82 -8.79 2.60 0.52
N ARG A 83 -9.32 2.66 1.72
CA ARG A 83 -10.63 3.25 1.95
C ARG A 83 -10.64 4.73 1.62
N GLN A 84 -9.60 5.45 2.02
CA GLN A 84 -9.53 6.88 1.76
C GLN A 84 -9.44 7.16 0.26
N VAL A 85 -8.65 6.37 -0.46
CA VAL A 85 -8.56 6.53 -1.91
C VAL A 85 -9.91 6.24 -2.56
N SER A 86 -10.54 5.16 -2.16
CA SER A 86 -11.85 4.80 -2.72
C SER A 86 -12.89 5.87 -2.44
N GLN A 87 -12.90 6.42 -1.23
CA GLN A 87 -13.83 7.48 -0.88
C GLN A 87 -13.57 8.76 -1.66
N ALA A 88 -12.30 9.10 -1.84
CA ALA A 88 -11.95 10.30 -2.59
C ALA A 88 -12.38 10.21 -4.05
N CYS A 89 -12.43 9.01 -4.58
CA CYS A 89 -12.78 8.79 -5.99
C CYS A 89 -14.22 8.34 -6.19
N ALA A 90 -14.96 8.11 -5.11
CA ALA A 90 -16.31 7.57 -5.20
C ALA A 90 -17.32 8.55 -5.79
N GLY A 91 -17.01 9.84 -5.74
CA GLY A 91 -17.92 10.86 -6.23
C GLY A 91 -18.25 10.74 -7.71
N ASN A 92 -17.47 9.96 -8.44
CA ASN A 92 -17.70 9.76 -9.86
C ASN A 92 -18.52 8.52 -10.16
N VAL A 93 -18.94 7.80 -9.10
CA VAL A 93 -19.72 6.58 -9.26
C VAL A 93 -21.15 6.90 -8.80
N PRO A 94 -22.14 6.81 -9.69
CA PRO A 94 -23.51 7.10 -9.30
C PRO A 94 -23.96 6.15 -8.19
N PRO A 95 -24.54 6.70 -7.11
CA PRO A 95 -24.91 5.86 -5.96
C PRO A 95 -25.86 4.73 -6.30
N HIS A 96 -26.74 4.93 -7.27
CA HIS A 96 -27.74 3.92 -7.62
C HIS A 96 -27.12 2.69 -8.28
N HIS A 97 -25.86 2.74 -8.64
CA HIS A 97 -25.16 1.58 -9.18
C HIS A 97 -24.65 0.65 -8.10
N LEU A 98 -24.79 1.03 -6.83
CA LEU A 98 -24.23 0.27 -5.73
C LEU A 98 -25.35 -0.35 -4.92
N SER A 99 -25.29 -1.67 -4.78
CA SER A 99 -26.15 -2.35 -3.80
C SER A 99 -25.55 -2.14 -2.41
N SER A 100 -26.31 -2.48 -1.39
CA SER A 100 -25.82 -2.37 -0.02
C SER A 100 -24.51 -3.13 0.19
N SER A 101 -24.45 -4.35 -0.35
CA SER A 101 -23.24 -5.14 -0.18
C SER A 101 -22.07 -4.54 -0.94
N ARG A 102 -22.34 -3.90 -2.07
CA ARG A 102 -21.28 -3.23 -2.82
C ARG A 102 -20.82 -1.99 -2.09
N ASP A 103 -21.71 -1.28 -1.43
CA ASP A 103 -21.33 -0.13 -0.63
C ASP A 103 -20.35 -0.53 0.45
N LYS A 104 -20.59 -1.66 1.09
CA LYS A 104 -19.72 -2.14 2.15
C LYS A 104 -18.35 -2.56 1.62
N ARG A 105 -18.27 -2.91 0.35
CA ARG A 105 -17.04 -3.34 -0.29
C ARG A 105 -16.62 -2.35 -1.37
N ARG A 106 -16.92 -1.09 -1.14
CA ARG A 106 -16.64 -0.03 -2.11
C ARG A 106 -15.17 0.00 -2.51
N GLU A 107 -14.28 -0.23 -1.57
CA GLU A 107 -12.87 -0.23 -1.88
C GLU A 107 -12.48 -1.33 -2.85
N SER A 108 -13.24 -2.42 -2.95
CA SER A 108 -12.90 -3.48 -3.90
C SER A 108 -13.25 -3.12 -5.33
N ASN A 109 -13.90 -1.97 -5.56
CA ASN A 109 -14.09 -1.47 -6.92
C ASN A 109 -12.78 -0.96 -7.52
N LEU A 110 -11.87 -0.49 -6.68
CA LEU A 110 -10.55 -0.03 -7.12
C LEU A 110 -9.48 -1.07 -6.85
N TRP A 111 -9.64 -1.83 -5.78
CA TRP A 111 -8.55 -2.64 -5.23
C TRP A 111 -8.86 -4.11 -5.29
N GLN A 112 -7.83 -4.90 -5.58
CA GLN A 112 -7.91 -6.32 -5.33
C GLN A 112 -7.99 -6.51 -3.82
N ARG A 113 -8.79 -7.48 -3.40
CA ARG A 113 -9.12 -7.63 -1.99
C ARG A 113 -7.91 -7.85 -1.10
N ARG A 114 -6.98 -8.67 -1.57
CA ARG A 114 -5.79 -9.01 -0.81
C ARG A 114 -4.59 -8.31 -1.41
N PHE A 115 -3.61 -8.07 -0.56
CA PHE A 115 -2.30 -7.65 -1.03
C PHE A 115 -1.31 -8.73 -0.62
N TRP A 116 -0.16 -8.74 -1.26
CA TRP A 116 0.90 -9.65 -0.93
C TRP A 116 1.89 -8.94 -0.02
N GLU A 117 2.32 -9.62 1.05
CA GLU A 117 3.29 -9.02 1.94
C GLU A 117 4.39 -10.02 2.26
N HIS A 118 5.57 -9.48 2.53
CA HIS A 118 6.75 -10.27 2.86
C HIS A 118 7.54 -9.50 3.91
N GLN A 119 7.74 -10.10 5.07
CA GLN A 119 8.56 -9.47 6.09
C GLN A 119 10.02 -9.60 5.69
N ILE A 120 10.72 -8.47 5.68
CA ILE A 120 12.13 -8.42 5.33
C ILE A 120 12.92 -9.07 6.46
N ARG A 121 13.81 -9.99 6.14
CA ARG A 121 14.51 -10.78 7.14
C ARG A 121 15.88 -10.24 7.49
N ASP A 122 16.60 -9.67 6.52
CA ASP A 122 17.95 -9.19 6.73
C ASP A 122 18.30 -8.20 5.63
N GLU A 123 19.55 -7.73 5.65
CA GLU A 123 19.98 -6.72 4.69
C GLU A 123 19.98 -7.23 3.27
N ASP A 124 20.38 -8.47 3.05
CA ASP A 124 20.37 -9.03 1.71
C ASP A 124 18.94 -9.11 1.17
N ASP A 125 18.01 -9.51 2.02
CA ASP A 125 16.61 -9.57 1.66
C ASP A 125 16.10 -8.18 1.32
N PHE A 126 16.43 -7.20 2.14
CA PHE A 126 16.06 -5.81 1.90
C PHE A 126 16.58 -5.32 0.55
N GLN A 127 17.87 -5.56 0.29
CA GLN A 127 18.48 -5.07 -0.93
C GLN A 127 17.88 -5.74 -2.17
N ARG A 128 17.58 -7.04 -2.08
CA ARG A 128 16.94 -7.72 -3.20
C ARG A 128 15.60 -7.11 -3.54
N HIS A 129 14.83 -6.70 -2.53
CA HIS A 129 13.52 -6.11 -2.78
C HIS A 129 13.64 -4.67 -3.26
N VAL A 130 14.63 -3.92 -2.77
CA VAL A 130 14.90 -2.59 -3.30
C VAL A 130 15.27 -2.68 -4.77
N ASP A 131 16.14 -3.64 -5.11
CA ASP A 131 16.54 -3.84 -6.50
C ASP A 131 15.34 -4.23 -7.36
N TYR A 132 14.48 -5.11 -6.86
CA TYR A 132 13.30 -5.52 -7.57
C TYR A 132 12.41 -4.31 -7.89
N ILE A 133 12.23 -3.42 -6.93
CA ILE A 133 11.42 -2.22 -7.13
C ILE A 133 12.06 -1.31 -8.18
N HIS A 134 13.37 -1.10 -8.07
CA HIS A 134 14.07 -0.18 -8.97
C HIS A 134 14.16 -0.69 -10.40
N TRP A 135 14.31 -2.01 -10.57
CA TRP A 135 14.49 -2.61 -11.90
C TRP A 135 13.21 -3.19 -12.47
N ASN A 136 12.13 -3.17 -11.71
CA ASN A 136 10.87 -3.68 -12.18
C ASN A 136 10.25 -2.69 -13.16
N PRO A 137 10.07 -3.07 -14.40
CA PRO A 137 9.54 -2.15 -15.43
C PRO A 137 8.10 -1.76 -15.20
#